data_fef4f7f5379cb7ced02fbf9c200a1014
#
_entry.id   fef4f7f5379cb7ced02fbf9c200a1014
#
_cell.length_a   1.000
_cell.length_b   1.000
_cell.length_c   1.000
_cell.angle_alpha   90.00
_cell.angle_beta   90.00
_cell.angle_gamma   90.00
#
_symmetry.space_group_name_H-M   'P 1'
#
loop_
_entity.id
_entity.type
_entity.pdbx_description
1 polymer ?
#
loop_
_entity_poly.entity_id
_entity_poly.type
_entity_poly.pdbx_seq_one_letter_code
_entity_poly.pdbx_strand_id
1 'polypeptide(L)'
;FYNVDTIIRIGSCGAYNEDLSLLDTILVDNAYTEGNYAYELNEEDCHIMNSSSDINKVIEDTAKELNIAYVKGNTLCTDCFDYYVKDVNSLIARFPKDLNIIGAEMEAFALFYNAKLLGKKASCLLSVVDSHYKHQEISADERQTSLNSMIKLALESAVNL
;
A
#
# COMPACT_ATOMS: atom_id res chain seq x y z
N PHE A 1 -15.40 4.66 18.81
CA PHE A 1 -15.04 5.55 19.92
C PHE A 1 -14.79 6.97 19.44
N TYR A 2 -14.11 7.18 18.32
CA TYR A 2 -13.63 8.49 17.87
C TYR A 2 -14.40 9.03 16.64
N ASN A 3 -15.38 8.31 16.14
CA ASN A 3 -16.17 8.69 14.96
C ASN A 3 -15.30 9.08 13.75
N VAL A 4 -14.26 8.28 13.50
CA VAL A 4 -13.34 8.51 12.38
C VAL A 4 -14.04 8.19 11.07
N ASP A 5 -13.99 9.10 10.10
CA ASP A 5 -14.57 8.94 8.76
C ASP A 5 -13.52 8.56 7.70
N THR A 6 -12.29 8.97 7.89
CA THR A 6 -11.19 8.76 6.94
C THR A 6 -9.94 8.27 7.66
N ILE A 7 -9.25 7.30 7.04
CA ILE A 7 -7.96 6.79 7.50
C ILE A 7 -6.97 6.85 6.33
N ILE A 8 -5.81 7.46 6.57
CA ILE A 8 -4.64 7.34 5.71
C ILE A 8 -3.63 6.43 6.44
N ARG A 9 -3.46 5.21 5.94
CA ARG A 9 -2.40 4.31 6.42
C ARG A 9 -1.06 4.78 5.88
N ILE A 10 -0.04 4.79 6.71
CA ILE A 10 1.36 4.89 6.31
C ILE A 10 2.09 3.61 6.69
N GLY A 11 2.97 3.13 5.84
CA GLY A 11 3.67 1.87 6.09
C GLY A 11 4.88 1.67 5.19
N SER A 12 5.42 0.46 5.21
CA SER A 12 6.51 0.02 4.35
C SER A 12 6.04 -1.10 3.42
N CYS A 13 6.75 -1.31 2.31
CA CYS A 13 6.52 -2.40 1.37
C CYS A 13 7.83 -2.89 0.74
N GLY A 14 7.81 -4.13 0.27
CA GLY A 14 8.80 -4.63 -0.68
C GLY A 14 8.43 -4.22 -2.11
N ALA A 15 9.43 -3.90 -2.94
CA ALA A 15 9.21 -3.55 -4.34
C ALA A 15 9.15 -4.80 -5.23
N TYR A 16 8.10 -4.87 -6.06
CA TYR A 16 7.89 -5.87 -7.11
C TYR A 16 7.95 -5.25 -8.52
N ASN A 17 8.61 -4.12 -8.64
CA ASN A 17 8.89 -3.45 -9.90
C ASN A 17 10.36 -2.99 -9.91
N GLU A 18 11.08 -3.26 -11.01
CA GLU A 18 12.50 -2.94 -11.17
C GLU A 18 12.79 -1.43 -11.18
N ASP A 19 11.82 -0.62 -11.58
CA ASP A 19 11.95 0.83 -11.67
C ASP A 19 11.92 1.51 -10.30
N LEU A 20 11.36 0.83 -9.26
CA LEU A 20 11.28 1.37 -7.92
C LEU A 20 12.64 1.33 -7.22
N SER A 21 12.93 2.36 -6.50
CA SER A 21 14.11 2.50 -5.65
C SER A 21 13.74 2.50 -4.17
N LEU A 22 14.70 2.17 -3.31
CA LEU A 22 14.50 2.29 -1.86
C LEU A 22 14.11 3.72 -1.51
N LEU A 23 13.17 3.86 -0.57
CA LEU A 23 12.57 5.10 -0.10
C LEU A 23 11.61 5.78 -1.08
N ASP A 24 11.37 5.22 -2.26
CA ASP A 24 10.26 5.69 -3.09
C ASP A 24 8.94 5.59 -2.34
N THR A 25 8.08 6.58 -2.55
CA THR A 25 6.73 6.59 -1.96
C THR A 25 5.73 6.03 -2.96
N ILE A 26 4.97 5.01 -2.56
CA ILE A 26 3.86 4.46 -3.34
C ILE A 26 2.54 5.01 -2.77
N LEU A 27 1.70 5.58 -3.64
CA LEU A 27 0.28 5.81 -3.36
C LEU A 27 -0.51 4.60 -3.88
N VAL A 28 -1.12 3.86 -2.97
CA VAL A 28 -1.83 2.63 -3.31
C VAL A 28 -3.17 2.96 -3.99
N ASP A 29 -3.37 2.42 -5.19
CA ASP A 29 -4.62 2.53 -5.94
C ASP A 29 -5.56 1.36 -5.60
N ASN A 30 -5.05 0.14 -5.74
CA ASN A 30 -5.77 -1.07 -5.36
C ASN A 30 -4.86 -1.99 -4.53
N ALA A 31 -5.48 -2.74 -3.62
CA ALA A 31 -4.84 -3.85 -2.92
C ALA A 31 -5.45 -5.17 -3.42
N TYR A 32 -4.58 -6.09 -3.85
CA TYR A 32 -4.94 -7.46 -4.24
C TYR A 32 -4.50 -8.44 -3.14
N THR A 33 -5.29 -9.46 -2.89
CA THR A 33 -4.94 -10.55 -1.97
C THR A 33 -5.33 -11.92 -2.53
N GLU A 34 -4.55 -12.95 -2.21
CA GLU A 34 -4.95 -14.36 -2.39
C GLU A 34 -5.63 -14.93 -1.13
N GLY A 35 -5.69 -14.14 -0.04
CA GLY A 35 -6.30 -14.54 1.24
C GLY A 35 -7.83 -14.49 1.21
N ASN A 36 -8.45 -15.00 2.26
CA ASN A 36 -9.90 -15.16 2.39
C ASN A 36 -10.56 -14.09 3.27
N TYR A 37 -9.91 -12.97 3.53
CA TYR A 37 -10.39 -11.96 4.48
C TYR A 37 -11.84 -11.52 4.25
N ALA A 38 -12.20 -11.21 3.00
CA ALA A 38 -13.54 -10.76 2.65
C ALA A 38 -14.58 -11.89 2.86
N TYR A 39 -14.23 -13.11 2.51
CA TYR A 39 -15.09 -14.27 2.69
C TYR A 39 -15.31 -14.61 4.18
N GLU A 40 -14.26 -14.61 4.97
CA GLU A 40 -14.35 -14.87 6.41
C GLU A 40 -15.16 -13.82 7.16
N LEU A 41 -15.08 -12.55 6.72
CA LEU A 41 -15.79 -11.48 7.38
C LEU A 41 -17.23 -11.30 6.91
N ASN A 42 -17.54 -11.52 5.63
CA ASN A 42 -18.83 -11.16 5.02
C ASN A 42 -19.28 -12.15 3.91
N GLU A 43 -18.71 -13.34 3.82
CA GLU A 43 -19.03 -14.35 2.81
C GLU A 43 -18.90 -13.82 1.35
N GLU A 44 -18.11 -12.77 1.13
CA GLU A 44 -17.90 -12.14 -0.17
C GLU A 44 -16.62 -12.69 -0.82
N ASP A 45 -16.74 -13.22 -2.05
CA ASP A 45 -15.60 -13.63 -2.87
C ASP A 45 -14.97 -12.39 -3.52
N CYS A 46 -14.13 -11.69 -2.75
CA CYS A 46 -13.52 -10.44 -3.15
C CYS A 46 -12.02 -10.47 -2.87
N HIS A 47 -11.22 -10.30 -3.91
CA HIS A 47 -9.77 -10.34 -3.85
C HIS A 47 -9.09 -9.02 -4.24
N ILE A 48 -9.85 -8.01 -4.68
CA ILE A 48 -9.33 -6.69 -5.06
C ILE A 48 -10.15 -5.61 -4.36
N MET A 49 -9.49 -4.70 -3.67
CA MET A 49 -10.12 -3.55 -3.04
C MET A 49 -9.44 -2.26 -3.46
N ASN A 50 -10.27 -1.29 -3.83
CA ASN A 50 -9.81 0.04 -4.20
C ASN A 50 -9.62 0.90 -2.94
N SER A 51 -8.59 1.74 -2.95
CA SER A 51 -8.52 2.89 -2.06
C SER A 51 -9.64 3.91 -2.39
N SER A 52 -9.87 4.86 -1.49
CA SER A 52 -10.82 5.94 -1.73
C SER A 52 -10.24 6.96 -2.71
N SER A 53 -10.82 7.05 -3.90
CA SER A 53 -10.30 7.89 -4.99
C SER A 53 -10.27 9.38 -4.67
N ASP A 54 -11.24 9.86 -3.89
CA ASP A 54 -11.28 11.25 -3.42
C ASP A 54 -10.15 11.56 -2.43
N ILE A 55 -9.81 10.61 -1.54
CA ILE A 55 -8.68 10.75 -0.63
C ILE A 55 -7.36 10.71 -1.43
N ASN A 56 -7.23 9.76 -2.37
CA ASN A 56 -6.05 9.71 -3.25
C ASN A 56 -5.87 11.02 -4.00
N LYS A 57 -6.95 11.65 -4.48
CA LYS A 57 -6.88 12.94 -5.15
C LYS A 57 -6.32 14.04 -4.24
N VAL A 58 -6.74 14.11 -2.98
CA VAL A 58 -6.17 15.06 -2.02
C VAL A 58 -4.67 14.80 -1.81
N ILE A 59 -4.28 13.52 -1.68
CA ILE A 59 -2.86 13.15 -1.53
C ILE A 59 -2.04 13.55 -2.76
N GLU A 60 -2.56 13.32 -3.97
CA GLU A 60 -1.91 13.70 -5.24
C GLU A 60 -1.73 15.23 -5.34
N ASP A 61 -2.75 16.01 -4.98
CA ASP A 61 -2.69 17.47 -5.01
C ASP A 61 -1.69 18.00 -3.96
N THR A 62 -1.72 17.44 -2.75
CA THR A 62 -0.76 17.78 -1.69
C THR A 62 0.67 17.41 -2.09
N ALA A 63 0.89 16.24 -2.71
CA ALA A 63 2.21 15.83 -3.19
C ALA A 63 2.77 16.82 -4.21
N LYS A 64 1.91 17.31 -5.12
CA LYS A 64 2.28 18.33 -6.11
C LYS A 64 2.65 19.67 -5.45
N GLU A 65 1.87 20.12 -4.47
CA GLU A 65 2.14 21.38 -3.73
C GLU A 65 3.46 21.29 -2.96
N LEU A 66 3.75 20.15 -2.35
CA LEU A 66 4.96 19.93 -1.58
C LEU A 66 6.19 19.54 -2.43
N ASN A 67 5.99 19.33 -3.75
CA ASN A 67 7.01 18.79 -4.64
C ASN A 67 7.59 17.45 -4.13
N ILE A 68 6.72 16.58 -3.62
CA ILE A 68 7.07 15.22 -3.18
C ILE A 68 6.73 14.25 -4.31
N ALA A 69 7.75 13.50 -4.77
CA ALA A 69 7.56 12.46 -5.78
C ALA A 69 6.85 11.24 -5.17
N TYR A 70 5.98 10.62 -5.95
CA TYR A 70 5.33 9.36 -5.62
C TYR A 70 5.08 8.55 -6.88
N VAL A 71 4.89 7.25 -6.71
CA VAL A 71 4.45 6.32 -7.76
C VAL A 71 3.08 5.78 -7.39
N LYS A 72 2.13 5.82 -8.33
CA LYS A 72 0.79 5.26 -8.11
C LYS A 72 0.75 3.84 -8.65
N GLY A 73 0.21 2.90 -7.87
CA GLY A 73 0.10 1.52 -8.31
C GLY A 73 -0.62 0.61 -7.33
N ASN A 74 -0.65 -0.67 -7.69
CA ASN A 74 -1.36 -1.68 -6.91
C ASN A 74 -0.39 -2.47 -6.04
N THR A 75 -0.87 -2.94 -4.89
CA THR A 75 -0.09 -3.76 -3.97
C THR A 75 -0.64 -5.17 -3.87
N LEU A 76 0.24 -6.13 -3.62
CA LEU A 76 -0.11 -7.43 -3.08
C LEU A 76 -0.21 -7.31 -1.55
N CYS A 77 -1.35 -7.70 -1.00
CA CYS A 77 -1.55 -7.83 0.44
C CYS A 77 -1.48 -9.32 0.80
N THR A 78 -0.41 -9.73 1.49
CA THR A 78 -0.14 -11.13 1.83
C THR A 78 -0.49 -11.44 3.29
N ASP A 79 -0.85 -12.70 3.57
CA ASP A 79 -1.07 -13.19 4.93
C ASP A 79 0.25 -13.55 5.64
N CYS A 80 1.33 -13.74 4.88
CA CYS A 80 2.66 -14.01 5.42
C CYS A 80 3.72 -13.18 4.69
N PHE A 81 4.80 -12.89 5.41
CA PHE A 81 5.92 -12.18 4.81
C PHE A 81 6.51 -12.97 3.63
N ASP A 82 6.68 -12.32 2.49
CA ASP A 82 7.02 -12.95 1.22
C ASP A 82 8.42 -13.61 1.20
N TYR A 83 9.34 -13.18 2.07
CA TYR A 83 10.62 -13.87 2.29
C TYR A 83 10.47 -15.29 2.86
N TYR A 84 9.29 -15.64 3.41
CA TYR A 84 9.02 -16.98 3.93
C TYR A 84 8.38 -17.90 2.89
N VAL A 85 7.96 -17.36 1.74
CA VAL A 85 7.42 -18.21 0.68
C VAL A 85 8.55 -19.03 0.04
N LYS A 86 8.21 -20.23 -0.40
CA LYS A 86 9.17 -21.17 -0.97
C LYS A 86 9.84 -20.63 -2.25
N ASP A 87 9.07 -19.89 -3.05
CA ASP A 87 9.52 -19.32 -4.33
C ASP A 87 8.69 -18.08 -4.68
N VAL A 88 9.33 -16.92 -4.57
CA VAL A 88 8.69 -15.62 -4.85
C VAL A 88 8.35 -15.48 -6.33
N ASN A 89 9.11 -16.05 -7.24
CA ASN A 89 8.79 -16.00 -8.68
C ASN A 89 7.50 -16.76 -8.98
N SER A 90 7.28 -17.91 -8.33
CA SER A 90 6.02 -18.64 -8.43
C SER A 90 4.85 -17.87 -7.82
N LEU A 91 5.06 -17.08 -6.78
CA LEU A 91 4.05 -16.17 -6.23
C LEU A 91 3.70 -15.09 -7.26
N ILE A 92 4.69 -14.38 -7.79
CA ILE A 92 4.51 -13.32 -8.79
C ILE A 92 3.81 -13.85 -10.06
N ALA A 93 4.12 -15.07 -10.49
CA ALA A 93 3.52 -15.69 -11.67
C ALA A 93 1.99 -15.91 -11.55
N ARG A 94 1.45 -15.91 -10.32
CA ARG A 94 0.00 -16.06 -10.06
C ARG A 94 -0.75 -14.74 -10.08
N PHE A 95 -0.08 -13.60 -10.06
CA PHE A 95 -0.75 -12.30 -10.04
C PHE A 95 -1.62 -12.11 -11.28
N PRO A 96 -2.80 -11.47 -11.14
CA PRO A 96 -3.58 -11.07 -12.30
C PRO A 96 -2.73 -10.17 -13.21
N LYS A 97 -2.64 -10.54 -14.49
CA LYS A 97 -1.74 -9.88 -15.46
C LYS A 97 -2.12 -8.45 -15.79
N ASP A 98 -3.40 -8.12 -15.64
CA ASP A 98 -3.97 -6.80 -15.82
C ASP A 98 -3.79 -5.88 -14.60
N LEU A 99 -3.43 -6.46 -13.45
CA LEU A 99 -3.08 -5.73 -12.25
C LEU A 99 -1.57 -5.47 -12.22
N ASN A 100 -1.17 -4.24 -12.48
CA ASN A 100 0.22 -3.82 -12.31
C ASN A 100 0.57 -3.76 -10.82
N ILE A 101 0.91 -4.91 -10.22
CA ILE A 101 1.33 -5.01 -8.81
C ILE A 101 2.80 -4.57 -8.72
N ILE A 102 3.05 -3.48 -8.01
CA ILE A 102 4.37 -2.86 -7.91
C ILE A 102 5.02 -3.03 -6.53
N GLY A 103 4.27 -3.46 -5.52
CA GLY A 103 4.79 -3.68 -4.18
C GLY A 103 3.98 -4.69 -3.38
N ALA A 104 4.55 -5.19 -2.30
CA ALA A 104 3.91 -6.11 -1.36
C ALA A 104 3.90 -5.55 0.06
N GLU A 105 2.77 -5.72 0.75
CA GLU A 105 2.52 -5.33 2.13
C GLU A 105 1.47 -6.29 2.75
N MET A 106 0.94 -6.04 3.91
CA MET A 106 0.14 -7.04 4.62
C MET A 106 -1.19 -6.51 5.19
N GLU A 107 -1.60 -5.25 4.96
CA GLU A 107 -2.75 -4.64 5.66
C GLU A 107 -3.73 -3.86 4.77
N ALA A 108 -3.31 -3.39 3.61
CA ALA A 108 -4.11 -2.44 2.82
C ALA A 108 -5.44 -3.05 2.35
N PHE A 109 -5.46 -4.32 1.94
CA PHE A 109 -6.71 -4.96 1.53
C PHE A 109 -7.75 -4.96 2.66
N ALA A 110 -7.36 -5.41 3.85
CA ALA A 110 -8.25 -5.47 5.00
C ALA A 110 -8.74 -4.08 5.41
N LEU A 111 -7.85 -3.07 5.38
CA LEU A 111 -8.21 -1.68 5.68
C LEU A 111 -9.27 -1.15 4.70
N PHE A 112 -9.05 -1.33 3.38
CA PHE A 112 -9.97 -0.84 2.36
C PHE A 112 -11.31 -1.58 2.40
N TYR A 113 -11.28 -2.90 2.63
CA TYR A 113 -12.49 -3.71 2.75
C TYR A 113 -13.33 -3.30 3.97
N ASN A 114 -12.70 -3.10 5.14
CA ASN A 114 -13.39 -2.61 6.33
C ASN A 114 -13.95 -1.21 6.13
N ALA A 115 -13.23 -0.31 5.48
CA ALA A 115 -13.74 1.02 5.15
C ALA A 115 -14.99 0.94 4.28
N LYS A 116 -14.98 0.10 3.23
CA LYS A 116 -16.15 -0.18 2.37
C LYS A 116 -17.35 -0.64 3.20
N LEU A 117 -17.18 -1.66 4.06
CA LEU A 117 -18.27 -2.22 4.86
C LEU A 117 -18.88 -1.21 5.85
N LEU A 118 -18.04 -0.33 6.40
CA LEU A 118 -18.44 0.66 7.38
C LEU A 118 -18.90 1.99 6.76
N GLY A 119 -18.92 2.10 5.43
CA GLY A 119 -19.23 3.37 4.74
C GLY A 119 -18.22 4.48 5.05
N LYS A 120 -16.97 4.11 5.29
CA LYS A 120 -15.84 4.99 5.60
C LYS A 120 -14.87 5.07 4.43
N LYS A 121 -13.85 5.91 4.56
CA LYS A 121 -12.84 6.14 3.53
C LYS A 121 -11.46 5.71 4.00
N ALA A 122 -10.68 5.11 3.11
CA ALA A 122 -9.32 4.73 3.40
C ALA A 122 -8.40 4.93 2.20
N SER A 123 -7.16 5.33 2.47
CA SER A 123 -6.06 5.37 1.53
C SER A 123 -4.79 4.82 2.18
N CYS A 124 -3.77 4.56 1.37
CA CYS A 124 -2.52 4.01 1.86
C CYS A 124 -1.33 4.60 1.11
N LEU A 125 -0.35 5.07 1.89
CA LEU A 125 0.98 5.47 1.42
C LEU A 125 2.01 4.49 1.97
N LEU A 126 2.93 4.07 1.12
CA LEU A 126 3.98 3.11 1.47
C LEU A 126 5.35 3.66 1.07
N SER A 127 6.37 3.40 1.88
CA SER A 127 7.75 3.57 1.45
C SER A 127 8.36 2.23 1.11
N VAL A 128 9.08 2.17 0.00
CA VAL A 128 9.85 1.00 -0.42
C VAL A 128 11.03 0.82 0.52
N VAL A 129 11.12 -0.31 1.22
CA VAL A 129 12.18 -0.61 2.19
C VAL A 129 13.07 -1.77 1.77
N ASP A 130 12.62 -2.57 0.83
CA ASP A 130 13.39 -3.65 0.20
C ASP A 130 12.96 -3.85 -1.26
N SER A 131 13.79 -4.51 -2.05
CA SER A 131 13.52 -4.82 -3.44
C SER A 131 13.93 -6.24 -3.77
N HIS A 132 12.97 -7.05 -4.17
CA HIS A 132 13.20 -8.41 -4.62
C HIS A 132 14.15 -8.45 -5.84
N TYR A 133 13.98 -7.55 -6.80
CA TYR A 133 14.79 -7.53 -8.03
C TYR A 133 16.21 -6.99 -7.82
N LYS A 134 16.34 -5.95 -7.01
CA LYS A 134 17.64 -5.29 -6.77
C LYS A 134 18.46 -5.95 -5.65
N HIS A 135 17.86 -6.90 -4.91
CA HIS A 135 18.46 -7.53 -3.72
C HIS A 135 18.99 -6.49 -2.73
N GLN A 136 18.20 -5.45 -2.47
CA GLN A 136 18.55 -4.34 -1.60
C GLN A 136 17.48 -4.20 -0.51
N GLU A 137 17.92 -3.83 0.68
CA GLU A 137 17.06 -3.49 1.80
C GLU A 137 17.68 -2.34 2.60
N ILE A 138 16.84 -1.53 3.25
CA ILE A 138 17.30 -0.54 4.21
C ILE A 138 17.46 -1.17 5.59
N SER A 139 18.43 -0.68 6.36
CA SER A 139 18.65 -1.11 7.74
C SER A 139 17.47 -0.76 8.66
N ALA A 140 17.41 -1.40 9.84
CA ALA A 140 16.39 -1.09 10.84
C ALA A 140 16.44 0.38 11.30
N ASP A 141 17.63 0.95 11.42
CA ASP A 141 17.82 2.37 11.80
C ASP A 141 17.34 3.32 10.70
N GLU A 142 17.59 2.98 9.43
CA GLU A 142 17.08 3.74 8.29
C GLU A 142 15.56 3.65 8.20
N ARG A 143 14.95 2.50 8.46
CA ARG A 143 13.48 2.37 8.53
C ARG A 143 12.87 3.33 9.56
N GLN A 144 13.55 3.53 10.68
CA GLN A 144 13.07 4.41 11.74
C GLN A 144 13.18 5.90 11.38
N THR A 145 14.17 6.29 10.58
CA THR A 145 14.55 7.71 10.42
C THR A 145 14.35 8.28 9.01
N SER A 146 14.18 7.45 7.98
CA SER A 146 14.25 7.88 6.58
C SER A 146 12.90 7.98 5.85
N LEU A 147 11.77 7.67 6.51
CA LEU A 147 10.43 7.67 5.88
C LEU A 147 9.76 9.06 5.88
N ASN A 148 10.52 10.13 6.03
CA ASN A 148 10.01 11.47 6.26
C ASN A 148 9.16 12.02 5.11
N SER A 149 9.48 11.70 3.86
CA SER A 149 8.71 12.18 2.70
C SER A 149 7.28 11.65 2.71
N MET A 150 7.11 10.34 2.93
CA MET A 150 5.80 9.70 3.05
C MET A 150 5.03 10.23 4.27
N ILE A 151 5.69 10.33 5.43
CA ILE A 151 5.07 10.81 6.67
C ILE A 151 4.58 12.24 6.49
N LYS A 152 5.43 13.12 5.94
CA LYS A 152 5.07 14.52 5.65
C LYS A 152 3.88 14.59 4.71
N LEU A 153 3.91 13.83 3.61
CA LEU A 153 2.82 13.80 2.64
C LEU A 153 1.50 13.37 3.30
N ALA A 154 1.52 12.32 4.12
CA ALA A 154 0.32 11.84 4.81
C ALA A 154 -0.25 12.88 5.78
N LEU A 155 0.60 13.52 6.60
CA LEU A 155 0.17 14.50 7.59
C LEU A 155 -0.41 15.76 6.93
N GLU A 156 0.27 16.30 5.92
CA GLU A 156 -0.23 17.48 5.19
C GLU A 156 -1.50 17.16 4.39
N SER A 157 -1.62 15.96 3.83
CA SER A 157 -2.86 15.52 3.20
C SER A 157 -4.01 15.41 4.19
N ALA A 158 -3.76 14.92 5.40
CA ALA A 158 -4.77 14.81 6.44
C ALA A 158 -5.31 16.17 6.91
N VAL A 159 -4.51 17.22 6.84
CA VAL A 159 -4.94 18.60 7.15
C VAL A 159 -5.85 19.17 6.05
N ASN A 160 -5.72 18.68 4.83
CA ASN A 160 -6.48 19.13 3.66
C ASN A 160 -7.79 18.34 3.43
N LEU A 161 -8.11 17.35 4.29
CA LEU A 161 -9.34 16.56 4.26
C LEU A 161 -10.45 17.21 5.10
#